data_64d57c0f86765b780883148772e85672
#
_entry.id   64d57c0f86765b780883148772e85672
#
_cell.length_a   1.000
_cell.length_b   1.000
_cell.length_c   1.000
_cell.angle_alpha   90.00
_cell.angle_beta   90.00
_cell.angle_gamma   90.00
#
_symmetry.space_group_name_H-M   'P 1'
#
loop_
_entity.id
_entity.type
_entity.pdbx_description
1 polymer ?
#
loop_
_entity_poly.entity_id
_entity_poly.type
_entity_poly.pdbx_seq_one_letter_code
_entity_poly.pdbx_strand_id
1 'polypeptide(L)'
;MSGGFVSLVGAGPGYPDLLTVRAVERLRAADLVLFDALVSPGVVALAVQAQRFCVGKRAGRKSVQQETIVRLMIRAARRGRRVVRLKCGDPYVLGRGAEEGVALRAAGVPFEIVQGITTAVAAPAGAGIPLTHRGLASGFVVVS
;
A
#
# COMPACT_ATOMS: atom_id res chain seq x y z
N MET A 1 4.46 -14.14 -23.09
CA MET A 1 5.16 -13.55 -21.95
C MET A 1 4.14 -12.76 -21.13
N SER A 2 3.98 -13.09 -19.88
CA SER A 2 3.18 -12.27 -18.99
C SER A 2 3.92 -10.94 -18.79
N GLY A 3 3.35 -9.83 -19.23
CA GLY A 3 3.87 -8.50 -18.94
C GLY A 3 3.91 -8.29 -17.43
N GLY A 4 4.83 -7.45 -16.95
CA GLY A 4 4.89 -7.09 -15.53
C GLY A 4 3.65 -6.31 -15.12
N PHE A 5 3.42 -6.29 -13.82
CA PHE A 5 2.20 -5.75 -13.23
C PHE A 5 2.50 -5.06 -11.91
N VAL A 6 1.76 -4.02 -11.58
CA VAL A 6 1.87 -3.30 -10.30
C VAL A 6 0.61 -3.46 -9.48
N SER A 7 0.75 -3.90 -8.24
CA SER A 7 -0.33 -3.87 -7.25
C SER A 7 -0.05 -2.75 -6.23
N LEU A 8 -0.93 -1.76 -6.15
CA LEU A 8 -0.93 -0.76 -5.08
C LEU A 8 -1.71 -1.37 -3.91
N VAL A 9 -1.01 -1.77 -2.86
CA VAL A 9 -1.56 -2.61 -1.80
C VAL A 9 -1.63 -1.87 -0.47
N GLY A 10 -2.79 -1.92 0.15
CA GLY A 10 -2.98 -1.44 1.52
C GLY A 10 -2.45 -2.45 2.54
N ALA A 11 -1.55 -2.00 3.40
CA ALA A 11 -0.99 -2.80 4.48
C ALA A 11 -1.89 -2.87 5.73
N GLY A 12 -3.01 -2.15 5.72
CA GLY A 12 -3.86 -2.03 6.88
C GLY A 12 -3.18 -1.27 8.03
N PRO A 13 -3.65 -1.46 9.27
CA PRO A 13 -3.15 -0.71 10.43
C PRO A 13 -1.82 -1.23 10.99
N GLY A 14 -1.29 -2.36 10.49
CA GLY A 14 0.00 -2.89 10.90
C GLY A 14 0.01 -4.36 11.34
N TYR A 15 -1.13 -4.96 11.58
CA TYR A 15 -1.24 -6.37 11.95
C TYR A 15 -1.39 -7.24 10.70
N PRO A 16 -0.56 -8.30 10.51
CA PRO A 16 -0.66 -9.18 9.34
C PRO A 16 -2.02 -9.86 9.17
N ASP A 17 -2.72 -10.14 10.26
CA ASP A 17 -4.06 -10.75 10.26
C ASP A 17 -5.19 -9.77 9.87
N LEU A 18 -4.88 -8.47 9.78
CA LEU A 18 -5.79 -7.45 9.26
C LEU A 18 -5.53 -7.09 7.79
N LEU A 19 -4.68 -7.84 7.11
CA LEU A 19 -4.54 -7.76 5.66
C LEU A 19 -5.72 -8.43 4.97
N THR A 20 -6.08 -7.90 3.79
CA THR A 20 -6.99 -8.65 2.93
C THR A 20 -6.30 -9.90 2.39
N VAL A 21 -7.08 -10.93 2.09
CA VAL A 21 -6.55 -12.16 1.47
C VAL A 21 -5.80 -11.83 0.17
N ARG A 22 -6.34 -10.94 -0.66
CA ARG A 22 -5.68 -10.50 -1.89
C ARG A 22 -4.34 -9.82 -1.62
N ALA A 23 -4.23 -9.00 -0.58
CA ALA A 23 -2.96 -8.37 -0.21
C ALA A 23 -1.89 -9.42 0.12
N VAL A 24 -2.25 -10.45 0.89
CA VAL A 24 -1.35 -11.57 1.22
C VAL A 24 -0.90 -12.31 -0.04
N GLU A 25 -1.83 -12.62 -0.94
CA GLU A 25 -1.52 -13.29 -2.21
C GLU A 25 -0.56 -12.46 -3.07
N ARG A 26 -0.77 -11.15 -3.17
CA ARG A 26 0.10 -10.26 -3.96
C ARG A 26 1.50 -10.15 -3.34
N LEU A 27 1.60 -10.05 -2.02
CA LEU A 27 2.89 -10.04 -1.32
C LEU A 27 3.68 -11.32 -1.54
N ARG A 28 3.04 -12.48 -1.40
CA ARG A 28 3.68 -13.78 -1.62
C ARG A 28 4.15 -14.00 -3.05
N ALA A 29 3.41 -13.45 -4.02
CA ALA A 29 3.73 -13.59 -5.44
C ALA A 29 4.68 -12.50 -5.96
N ALA A 30 5.01 -11.49 -5.17
CA ALA A 30 5.80 -10.35 -5.60
C ALA A 30 7.26 -10.71 -5.94
N ASP A 31 7.80 -10.05 -6.96
CA ASP A 31 9.23 -10.06 -7.28
C ASP A 31 9.95 -8.83 -6.69
N LEU A 32 9.21 -7.75 -6.48
CA LEU A 32 9.68 -6.49 -5.91
C LEU A 32 8.61 -5.88 -5.00
N VAL A 33 8.98 -5.50 -3.79
CA VAL A 33 8.13 -4.73 -2.87
C VAL A 33 8.79 -3.41 -2.54
N LEU A 34 8.08 -2.32 -2.82
CA LEU A 34 8.42 -0.96 -2.40
C LEU A 34 7.47 -0.57 -1.28
N PHE A 35 7.97 -0.32 -0.09
CA PHE A 35 7.12 -0.10 1.09
C PHE A 35 7.47 1.18 1.85
N ASP A 36 6.48 1.79 2.48
CA ASP A 36 6.64 2.97 3.32
C ASP A 36 7.23 2.61 4.69
N ALA A 37 7.92 3.55 5.31
CA ALA A 37 8.66 3.32 6.56
C ALA A 37 7.77 2.86 7.75
N LEU A 38 6.50 3.23 7.74
CA LEU A 38 5.54 2.88 8.79
C LEU A 38 4.87 1.52 8.59
N VAL A 39 5.11 0.85 7.47
CA VAL A 39 4.61 -0.52 7.26
C VAL A 39 5.33 -1.46 8.23
N SER A 40 4.57 -2.29 8.93
CA SER A 40 5.15 -3.17 9.94
C SER A 40 6.05 -4.24 9.32
N PRO A 41 7.15 -4.62 10.00
CA PRO A 41 8.04 -5.68 9.53
C PRO A 41 7.34 -7.02 9.30
N GLY A 42 6.34 -7.34 10.11
CA GLY A 42 5.56 -8.58 9.97
C GLY A 42 4.77 -8.66 8.68
N VAL A 43 4.27 -7.53 8.18
CA VAL A 43 3.59 -7.45 6.88
C VAL A 43 4.60 -7.58 5.74
N VAL A 44 5.71 -6.85 5.81
CA VAL A 44 6.78 -6.91 4.79
C VAL A 44 7.37 -8.31 4.68
N ALA A 45 7.48 -9.03 5.79
CA ALA A 45 8.03 -10.39 5.84
C ALA A 45 7.22 -11.42 5.04
N LEU A 46 5.95 -11.16 4.73
CA LEU A 46 5.12 -12.03 3.90
C LEU A 46 5.61 -12.13 2.44
N ALA A 47 6.36 -11.15 1.99
CA ALA A 47 6.98 -11.14 0.65
C ALA A 47 8.31 -11.90 0.67
N VAL A 48 8.23 -13.21 0.93
CA VAL A 48 9.39 -14.06 1.23
C VAL A 48 10.43 -14.15 0.11
N GLN A 49 10.00 -14.10 -1.15
CA GLN A 49 10.88 -14.22 -2.32
C GLN A 49 11.21 -12.88 -3.00
N ALA A 50 10.55 -11.80 -2.58
CA ALA A 50 10.71 -10.51 -3.23
C ALA A 50 11.97 -9.77 -2.77
N GLN A 51 12.54 -8.98 -3.67
CA GLN A 51 13.40 -7.87 -3.27
C GLN A 51 12.55 -6.82 -2.57
N ARG A 52 13.00 -6.32 -1.42
CA ARG A 52 12.22 -5.44 -0.55
C ARG A 52 12.99 -4.14 -0.29
N PHE A 53 12.41 -2.99 -0.64
CA PHE A 53 13.02 -1.68 -0.46
C PHE A 53 12.08 -0.74 0.29
N CYS A 54 12.56 -0.16 1.38
CA CYS A 54 11.88 0.92 2.05
C CYS A 54 12.10 2.22 1.28
N VAL A 55 11.02 2.82 0.81
CA VAL A 55 11.01 4.09 0.09
C VAL A 55 10.54 5.26 0.96
N GLY A 56 10.05 4.96 2.17
CA GLY A 56 9.60 5.95 3.14
C GLY A 56 10.76 6.64 3.87
N LYS A 57 10.43 7.75 4.54
CA LYS A 57 11.37 8.48 5.36
C LYS A 57 11.71 7.69 6.63
N ARG A 58 12.98 7.41 6.86
CA ARG A 58 13.50 6.81 8.10
C ARG A 58 14.38 7.83 8.84
N ALA A 59 14.50 7.68 10.14
CA ALA A 59 15.41 8.48 10.94
C ALA A 59 16.82 8.46 10.33
N GLY A 60 17.39 9.64 10.09
CA GLY A 60 18.73 9.79 9.51
C GLY A 60 18.83 9.55 7.98
N ARG A 61 17.73 9.26 7.28
CA ARG A 61 17.73 9.09 5.81
C ARG A 61 16.67 9.99 5.16
N LYS A 62 16.98 10.50 3.97
CA LYS A 62 16.00 11.21 3.14
C LYS A 62 14.98 10.21 2.59
N SER A 63 13.71 10.60 2.51
CA SER A 63 12.70 9.83 1.78
C SER A 63 13.04 9.79 0.28
N VAL A 64 12.70 8.70 -0.37
CA VAL A 64 12.73 8.61 -1.83
C VAL A 64 11.63 9.53 -2.37
N GLN A 65 11.96 10.35 -3.37
CA GLN A 65 10.97 11.24 -3.98
C GLN A 65 9.89 10.43 -4.70
N GLN A 66 8.66 10.94 -4.69
CA GLN A 66 7.50 10.27 -5.31
C GLN A 66 7.73 9.91 -6.78
N GLU A 67 8.32 10.80 -7.55
CA GLU A 67 8.66 10.55 -8.96
C GLU A 67 9.65 9.39 -9.14
N THR A 68 10.59 9.24 -8.23
CA THR A 68 11.55 8.14 -8.25
C THR A 68 10.86 6.81 -7.93
N ILE A 69 9.94 6.79 -6.96
CA ILE A 69 9.14 5.61 -6.64
C ILE A 69 8.34 5.16 -7.87
N VAL A 70 7.66 6.09 -8.53
CA VAL A 70 6.90 5.82 -9.76
C VAL A 70 7.81 5.27 -10.86
N ARG A 71 8.97 5.88 -11.10
CA ARG A 71 9.94 5.38 -12.09
C ARG A 71 10.44 3.98 -11.78
N LEU A 72 10.67 3.65 -10.51
CA LEU A 72 11.08 2.30 -10.10
C LEU A 72 9.99 1.28 -10.40
N MET A 73 8.72 1.58 -10.08
CA MET A 73 7.59 0.70 -10.39
C MET A 73 7.47 0.44 -11.90
N ILE A 74 7.46 1.51 -12.70
CA ILE A 74 7.35 1.43 -14.17
C ILE A 74 8.49 0.61 -14.76
N ARG A 75 9.73 0.89 -14.34
CA ARG A 75 10.91 0.18 -14.86
C ARG A 75 10.88 -1.31 -14.53
N ALA A 76 10.49 -1.66 -13.31
CA ALA A 76 10.41 -3.05 -12.87
C ALA A 76 9.28 -3.80 -13.62
N ALA A 77 8.10 -3.20 -13.73
CA ALA A 77 6.99 -3.79 -14.46
C ALA A 77 7.32 -3.99 -15.95
N ARG A 78 7.96 -3.02 -16.61
CA ARG A 78 8.40 -3.17 -18.00
C ARG A 78 9.41 -4.30 -18.24
N ARG A 79 10.07 -4.76 -17.17
CA ARG A 79 10.95 -5.93 -17.18
C ARG A 79 10.23 -7.25 -16.84
N GLY A 80 8.90 -7.23 -16.84
CA GLY A 80 8.08 -8.42 -16.57
C GLY A 80 7.91 -8.76 -15.10
N ARG A 81 8.30 -7.86 -14.15
CA ARG A 81 8.22 -8.14 -12.72
C ARG A 81 6.83 -7.83 -12.14
N ARG A 82 6.44 -8.62 -11.15
CA ARG A 82 5.26 -8.37 -10.32
C ARG A 82 5.71 -7.45 -9.17
N VAL A 83 5.25 -6.21 -9.23
CA VAL A 83 5.64 -5.17 -8.28
C VAL A 83 4.51 -4.94 -7.29
N VAL A 84 4.81 -4.94 -6.00
CA VAL A 84 3.90 -4.48 -4.95
C VAL A 84 4.39 -3.13 -4.41
N ARG A 85 3.54 -2.12 -4.50
CA ARG A 85 3.68 -0.86 -3.77
C ARG A 85 2.85 -0.96 -2.50
N LEU A 86 3.51 -1.14 -1.37
CA LEU A 86 2.89 -1.42 -0.08
C LEU A 86 2.79 -0.13 0.74
N LYS A 87 1.57 0.28 1.06
CA LYS A 87 1.22 1.54 1.71
C LYS A 87 0.47 1.28 3.01
N CYS A 88 0.71 2.09 4.04
CA CYS A 88 -0.06 1.99 5.28
C CYS A 88 -1.56 2.21 5.02
N GLY A 89 -2.41 1.57 5.78
CA GLY A 89 -3.85 1.70 5.67
C GLY A 89 -4.39 1.27 4.31
N ASP A 90 -4.98 2.21 3.60
CA ASP A 90 -5.54 2.02 2.26
C ASP A 90 -4.85 2.95 1.25
N PRO A 91 -4.53 2.48 0.03
CA PRO A 91 -3.80 3.30 -0.95
C PRO A 91 -4.52 4.59 -1.37
N TYR A 92 -5.85 4.62 -1.27
CA TYR A 92 -6.69 5.75 -1.70
C TYR A 92 -7.19 6.63 -0.55
N VAL A 93 -6.77 6.37 0.68
CA VAL A 93 -7.09 7.21 1.83
C VAL A 93 -5.82 7.90 2.34
N LEU A 94 -5.63 9.16 1.98
CA LEU A 94 -4.48 10.01 2.36
C LEU A 94 -3.11 9.36 2.08
N GLY A 95 -3.04 8.48 1.05
CA GLY A 95 -1.87 7.67 0.75
C GLY A 95 -1.21 7.97 -0.59
N ARG A 96 -1.63 9.01 -1.33
CA ARG A 96 -1.13 9.38 -2.66
C ARG A 96 -1.23 8.26 -3.73
N GLY A 97 -2.01 7.21 -3.47
CA GLY A 97 -2.17 6.09 -4.40
C GLY A 97 -2.80 6.49 -5.72
N ALA A 98 -3.67 7.51 -5.72
CA ALA A 98 -4.26 8.04 -6.95
C ALA A 98 -3.21 8.66 -7.88
N GLU A 99 -2.24 9.39 -7.34
CA GLU A 99 -1.12 9.97 -8.12
C GLU A 99 -0.27 8.84 -8.76
N GLU A 100 0.04 7.82 -7.99
CA GLU A 100 0.78 6.65 -8.47
C GLU A 100 0.01 5.92 -9.59
N GLY A 101 -1.30 5.73 -9.42
CA GLY A 101 -2.17 5.10 -10.43
C GLY A 101 -2.28 5.91 -11.72
N VAL A 102 -2.39 7.23 -11.64
CA VAL A 102 -2.39 8.12 -12.81
C VAL A 102 -1.07 7.98 -13.59
N ALA A 103 0.05 7.99 -12.90
CA ALA A 103 1.36 7.86 -13.54
C ALA A 103 1.58 6.49 -14.19
N LEU A 104 1.15 5.41 -13.55
CA LEU A 104 1.21 4.05 -14.11
C LEU A 104 0.34 3.94 -15.37
N ARG A 105 -0.86 4.49 -15.34
CA ARG A 105 -1.77 4.52 -16.49
C ARG A 105 -1.16 5.30 -17.66
N ALA A 106 -0.60 6.48 -17.40
CA ALA A 106 0.07 7.29 -18.41
C ALA A 106 1.27 6.57 -19.04
N ALA A 107 1.94 5.71 -18.28
CA ALA A 107 3.07 4.89 -18.77
C ALA A 107 2.65 3.59 -19.46
N GLY A 108 1.34 3.30 -19.55
CA GLY A 108 0.82 2.06 -20.13
C GLY A 108 1.14 0.81 -19.31
N VAL A 109 1.39 0.96 -18.01
CA VAL A 109 1.68 -0.15 -17.11
C VAL A 109 0.38 -0.65 -16.48
N PRO A 110 0.03 -1.93 -16.63
CA PRO A 110 -1.17 -2.48 -15.99
C PRO A 110 -0.98 -2.51 -14.48
N PHE A 111 -2.03 -2.12 -13.75
CA PHE A 111 -2.02 -2.10 -12.30
C PHE A 111 -3.40 -2.36 -11.70
N GLU A 112 -3.42 -2.70 -10.44
CA GLU A 112 -4.62 -2.82 -9.61
C GLU A 112 -4.45 -2.05 -8.30
N ILE A 113 -5.59 -1.77 -7.66
CA ILE A 113 -5.65 -1.30 -6.28
C ILE A 113 -6.14 -2.45 -5.42
N VAL A 114 -5.40 -2.76 -4.37
CA VAL A 114 -5.79 -3.72 -3.35
C VAL A 114 -6.08 -2.96 -2.06
N GLN A 115 -7.32 -2.95 -1.65
CA GLN A 115 -7.78 -2.22 -0.49
C GLN A 115 -7.09 -2.72 0.79
N GLY A 116 -7.01 -1.83 1.77
CA GLY A 116 -6.59 -2.14 3.12
C GLY A 116 -7.48 -1.42 4.13
N ILE A 117 -7.42 -1.84 5.39
CA ILE A 117 -8.16 -1.17 6.45
C ILE A 117 -7.44 0.14 6.79
N THR A 118 -8.07 1.27 6.46
CA THR A 118 -7.54 2.59 6.79
C THR A 118 -7.47 2.81 8.30
N THR A 119 -6.44 3.50 8.77
CA THR A 119 -6.29 3.91 10.18
C THR A 119 -7.47 4.76 10.67
N ALA A 120 -8.12 5.50 9.77
CA ALA A 120 -9.33 6.26 10.07
C ALA A 120 -10.46 5.38 10.64
N VAL A 121 -10.50 4.12 10.27
CA VAL A 121 -11.46 3.11 10.77
C VAL A 121 -10.83 2.24 11.86
N ALA A 122 -9.60 1.81 11.64
CA ALA A 122 -8.93 0.84 12.52
C ALA A 122 -8.57 1.43 13.89
N ALA A 123 -8.11 2.67 13.96
CA ALA A 123 -7.69 3.28 15.23
C ALA A 123 -8.87 3.48 16.21
N PRO A 124 -10.00 4.08 15.81
CA PRO A 124 -11.17 4.15 16.68
C PRO A 124 -11.69 2.77 17.10
N ALA A 125 -11.77 1.83 16.18
CA ALA A 125 -12.23 0.47 16.46
C ALA A 125 -11.33 -0.22 17.50
N GLY A 126 -10.01 -0.07 17.37
CA GLY A 126 -9.04 -0.60 18.33
C GLY A 126 -9.15 0.02 19.73
N ALA A 127 -9.66 1.24 19.82
CA ALA A 127 -9.95 1.93 21.07
C ALA A 127 -11.38 1.68 21.59
N GLY A 128 -12.17 0.84 20.92
CA GLY A 128 -13.56 0.57 21.28
C GLY A 128 -14.53 1.72 20.98
N ILE A 129 -14.14 2.63 20.07
CA ILE A 129 -14.94 3.79 19.68
C ILE A 129 -15.61 3.52 18.34
N PRO A 130 -16.94 3.31 18.27
CA PRO A 130 -17.64 3.18 17.00
C PRO A 130 -17.69 4.52 16.27
N LEU A 131 -17.41 4.54 14.98
CA LEU A 131 -17.51 5.75 14.16
C LEU A 131 -18.94 6.17 13.87
N THR A 132 -19.84 5.20 13.81
CA THR A 132 -21.28 5.41 13.64
C THR A 132 -22.03 4.62 14.70
N HIS A 133 -23.19 5.14 15.12
CA HIS A 133 -24.05 4.47 16.08
C HIS A 133 -25.50 4.88 15.80
N ARG A 134 -26.39 3.90 15.65
CA ARG A 134 -27.79 4.18 15.40
C ARG A 134 -28.36 5.10 16.48
N GLY A 135 -28.99 6.19 16.06
CA GLY A 135 -29.58 7.19 16.96
C GLY A 135 -28.60 8.23 17.52
N LEU A 136 -27.28 8.05 17.35
CA LEU A 136 -26.26 8.97 17.86
C LEU A 136 -25.42 9.62 16.76
N ALA A 137 -24.89 8.85 15.84
CA ALA A 137 -24.03 9.34 14.77
C ALA A 137 -24.25 8.54 13.50
N SER A 138 -24.54 9.22 12.40
CA SER A 138 -24.77 8.61 11.07
C SER A 138 -23.63 8.86 10.08
N GLY A 139 -22.55 9.51 10.50
CA GLY A 139 -21.42 9.80 9.62
C GLY A 139 -20.18 10.23 10.42
N PHE A 140 -19.07 10.32 9.71
CA PHE A 140 -17.79 10.83 10.24
C PHE A 140 -17.01 11.52 9.12
N VAL A 141 -16.06 12.36 9.50
CA VAL A 141 -15.21 13.10 8.56
C VAL A 141 -13.75 12.80 8.87
N VAL A 142 -12.98 12.58 7.79
CA VAL A 142 -11.52 12.43 7.87
C VAL A 142 -10.90 13.66 7.23
N VAL A 143 -10.05 14.33 7.97
CA VAL A 143 -9.34 15.54 7.51
C VAL A 143 -7.84 15.39 7.75
N SER A 144 -7.03 16.03 6.89
CA SER A 144 -5.57 16.07 7.01
C SER A 144 -5.06 17.51 7.09
#